data_1ad2504785b11041a716ec3e8ab2c976
#
_entry.id   1ad2504785b11041a716ec3e8ab2c976
#
_cell.length_a   1.000
_cell.length_b   1.000
_cell.length_c   1.000
_cell.angle_alpha   90.00
_cell.angle_beta   90.00
_cell.angle_gamma   90.00
#
_symmetry.space_group_name_H-M   'P 1'
#
loop_
_entity.id
_entity.type
_entity.pdbx_description
1 polymer ?
#
loop_
_entity_poly.entity_id
_entity_poly.type
_entity_poly.pdbx_seq_one_letter_code
_entity_poly.pdbx_strand_id
1 'polypeptide(L)'
;MVDVSHDFLKPVLHRDAVMIDATLGTGRDSAFFLRKARRVIAFEIQPETAARCRQAMEDPRLEIRVENHTGIRELDPALEADGVIFNFGWDPAGDRQVVTQPEDSLKAVQAALDRLRVKGRMSLVFYPHADGRREADLILDWLKTLDHRQYPCEKVELINSGRSPFCVLIERRK
;
A
#
# COMPACT_ATOMS: atom_id res chain seq x y z
N MET A 1 -12.22 -6.12 -0.38
CA MET A 1 -11.20 -5.49 0.47
C MET A 1 -10.71 -4.16 -0.08
N VAL A 2 -10.44 -4.02 -1.37
CA VAL A 2 -10.00 -2.72 -1.95
C VAL A 2 -10.99 -1.58 -1.65
N ASP A 3 -12.30 -1.80 -1.77
CA ASP A 3 -13.28 -0.76 -1.45
C ASP A 3 -13.28 -0.37 0.04
N VAL A 4 -13.04 -1.34 0.94
CA VAL A 4 -12.84 -1.08 2.38
C VAL A 4 -11.59 -0.22 2.61
N SER A 5 -10.49 -0.53 1.92
CA SER A 5 -9.25 0.26 1.97
C SER A 5 -9.47 1.68 1.47
N HIS A 6 -10.17 1.85 0.34
CA HIS A 6 -10.49 3.17 -0.19
C HIS A 6 -11.38 3.98 0.76
N ASP A 7 -12.41 3.37 1.36
CA ASP A 7 -13.27 4.05 2.32
C ASP A 7 -12.50 4.49 3.56
N PHE A 8 -11.57 3.65 4.04
CA PHE A 8 -10.69 3.99 5.15
C PHE A 8 -9.73 5.14 4.82
N LEU A 9 -9.22 5.23 3.58
CA LEU A 9 -8.27 6.25 3.15
C LEU A 9 -8.94 7.57 2.71
N LYS A 10 -10.26 7.57 2.40
CA LYS A 10 -10.98 8.79 1.98
C LYS A 10 -10.81 10.00 2.90
N PRO A 11 -10.84 9.88 4.24
CA PRO A 11 -10.70 11.04 5.14
C PRO A 11 -9.35 11.76 5.04
N VAL A 12 -8.29 11.06 4.61
CA VAL A 12 -6.95 11.63 4.43
C VAL A 12 -6.65 12.00 2.97
N LEU A 13 -7.58 11.71 2.05
CA LEU A 13 -7.47 12.06 0.64
C LEU A 13 -8.07 13.44 0.37
N HIS A 14 -7.22 14.47 0.34
CA HIS A 14 -7.58 15.87 0.09
C HIS A 14 -6.63 16.52 -0.93
N ARG A 15 -6.93 17.76 -1.34
CA ARG A 15 -6.21 18.46 -2.42
C ARG A 15 -4.71 18.69 -2.17
N ASP A 16 -4.27 18.66 -0.91
CA ASP A 16 -2.86 18.86 -0.55
C ASP A 16 -2.20 17.53 -0.16
N ALA A 17 -2.94 16.40 -0.23
CA ALA A 17 -2.48 15.09 0.21
C ALA A 17 -1.33 14.55 -0.63
N VAL A 18 -0.38 13.90 0.04
CA VAL A 18 0.63 13.03 -0.57
C VAL A 18 0.24 11.58 -0.28
N MET A 19 0.01 10.81 -1.34
CA MET A 19 -0.39 9.41 -1.24
C MET A 19 0.68 8.50 -1.81
N ILE A 20 0.85 7.34 -1.20
CA ILE A 20 1.78 6.31 -1.69
C ILE A 20 0.98 5.06 -2.07
N ASP A 21 1.13 4.63 -3.32
CA ASP A 21 0.68 3.34 -3.83
C ASP A 21 1.89 2.41 -3.91
N ALA A 22 2.08 1.58 -2.91
CA ALA A 22 3.28 0.76 -2.79
C ALA A 22 3.29 -0.45 -3.76
N THR A 23 2.18 -0.70 -4.43
CA THR A 23 1.95 -1.87 -5.32
C THR A 23 1.04 -1.48 -6.47
N LEU A 24 1.57 -0.69 -7.43
CA LEU A 24 0.80 -0.05 -8.50
C LEU A 24 -0.10 -1.03 -9.28
N GLY A 25 0.45 -2.17 -9.73
CA GLY A 25 -0.27 -3.18 -10.51
C GLY A 25 -1.07 -2.57 -11.67
N THR A 26 -2.39 -2.72 -11.64
CA THR A 26 -3.28 -2.16 -12.67
C THR A 26 -3.50 -0.65 -12.54
N GLY A 27 -2.96 0.02 -11.50
CA GLY A 27 -3.10 1.46 -11.26
C GLY A 27 -4.44 1.90 -10.65
N ARG A 28 -5.28 0.96 -10.20
CA ARG A 28 -6.62 1.26 -9.65
C ARG A 28 -6.55 2.18 -8.42
N ASP A 29 -5.61 1.92 -7.54
CA ASP A 29 -5.45 2.70 -6.30
C ASP A 29 -4.86 4.07 -6.58
N SER A 30 -3.85 4.15 -7.46
CA SER A 30 -3.31 5.41 -7.95
C SER A 30 -4.39 6.27 -8.63
N ALA A 31 -5.24 5.68 -9.47
CA ALA A 31 -6.36 6.39 -10.09
C ALA A 31 -7.39 6.89 -9.06
N PHE A 32 -7.63 6.13 -7.99
CA PHE A 32 -8.46 6.59 -6.88
C PHE A 32 -7.84 7.79 -6.16
N PHE A 33 -6.55 7.76 -5.88
CA PHE A 33 -5.84 8.86 -5.22
C PHE A 33 -5.79 10.13 -6.06
N LEU A 34 -5.58 10.00 -7.37
CA LEU A 34 -5.53 11.12 -8.31
C LEU A 34 -6.83 11.93 -8.40
N ARG A 35 -7.93 11.41 -7.88
CA ARG A 35 -9.20 12.18 -7.81
C ARG A 35 -9.06 13.46 -6.99
N LYS A 36 -8.15 13.49 -5.99
CA LYS A 36 -8.00 14.64 -5.09
C LYS A 36 -6.57 14.95 -4.67
N ALA A 37 -5.68 13.95 -4.60
CA ALA A 37 -4.33 14.13 -4.08
C ALA A 37 -3.52 15.16 -4.89
N ARG A 38 -2.64 15.89 -4.19
CA ARG A 38 -1.62 16.76 -4.80
C ARG A 38 -0.51 15.96 -5.47
N ARG A 39 -0.14 14.82 -4.89
CA ARG A 39 0.93 13.96 -5.37
C ARG A 39 0.61 12.49 -5.05
N VAL A 40 0.87 11.64 -6.01
CA VAL A 40 0.83 10.18 -5.85
C VAL A 40 2.18 9.62 -6.23
N ILE A 41 2.80 8.87 -5.33
CA ILE A 41 4.05 8.14 -5.58
C ILE A 41 3.70 6.67 -5.63
N ALA A 42 3.94 6.04 -6.77
CA ALA A 42 3.59 4.64 -7.00
C ALA A 42 4.85 3.80 -7.25
N PHE A 43 4.86 2.58 -6.71
CA PHE A 43 5.96 1.63 -6.88
C PHE A 43 5.50 0.44 -7.70
N GLU A 44 6.28 0.07 -8.72
CA GLU A 44 6.03 -1.09 -9.58
C GLU A 44 7.35 -1.70 -10.02
N ILE A 45 7.54 -2.99 -9.73
CA ILE A 45 8.78 -3.68 -10.07
C ILE A 45 8.83 -4.09 -11.55
N GLN A 46 7.67 -4.27 -12.21
CA GLN A 46 7.57 -4.70 -13.61
C GLN A 46 7.53 -3.50 -14.55
N PRO A 47 8.57 -3.27 -15.39
CA PRO A 47 8.64 -2.10 -16.29
C PRO A 47 7.46 -2.02 -17.26
N GLU A 48 6.97 -3.14 -17.77
CA GLU A 48 5.84 -3.19 -18.71
C GLU A 48 4.55 -2.74 -18.04
N THR A 49 4.30 -3.17 -16.81
CA THR A 49 3.15 -2.74 -16.01
C THR A 49 3.21 -1.24 -15.73
N ALA A 50 4.37 -0.75 -15.31
CA ALA A 50 4.60 0.68 -15.11
C ALA A 50 4.40 1.50 -16.39
N ALA A 51 4.86 1.01 -17.54
CA ALA A 51 4.69 1.67 -18.84
C ALA A 51 3.21 1.76 -19.24
N ARG A 52 2.45 0.66 -19.08
CA ARG A 52 0.99 0.67 -19.32
C ARG A 52 0.27 1.69 -18.46
N CYS A 53 0.61 1.74 -17.17
CA CYS A 53 0.00 2.70 -16.24
C CYS A 53 0.33 4.15 -16.59
N ARG A 54 1.57 4.44 -17.02
CA ARG A 54 1.95 5.80 -17.49
C ARG A 54 1.13 6.24 -18.71
N GLN A 55 0.90 5.33 -19.65
CA GLN A 55 0.07 5.63 -20.83
C GLN A 55 -1.41 5.81 -20.49
N ALA A 56 -1.92 5.01 -19.54
CA ALA A 56 -3.32 5.09 -19.13
C ALA A 56 -3.64 6.27 -18.23
N MET A 57 -2.67 6.76 -17.48
CA MET A 57 -2.81 7.83 -16.49
C MET A 57 -1.76 8.92 -16.72
N GLU A 58 -1.93 9.71 -17.78
CA GLU A 58 -1.08 10.88 -18.05
C GLU A 58 -1.42 12.04 -17.10
N ASP A 59 -0.98 11.92 -15.84
CA ASP A 59 -1.21 12.93 -14.81
C ASP A 59 0.13 13.38 -14.20
N PRO A 60 0.49 14.68 -14.25
CA PRO A 60 1.75 15.18 -13.70
C PRO A 60 1.89 15.01 -12.19
N ARG A 61 0.81 14.71 -11.48
CA ARG A 61 0.82 14.42 -10.03
C ARG A 61 1.25 13.00 -9.71
N LEU A 62 1.28 12.09 -10.73
CA LEU A 62 1.67 10.69 -10.58
C LEU A 62 3.15 10.50 -10.88
N GLU A 63 3.90 10.10 -9.87
CA GLU A 63 5.29 9.65 -9.99
C GLU A 63 5.31 8.12 -9.90
N ILE A 64 5.61 7.43 -11.01
CA ILE A 64 5.79 5.97 -11.00
C ILE A 64 7.27 5.63 -10.94
N ARG A 65 7.67 4.96 -9.88
CA ARG A 65 9.00 4.42 -9.65
C ARG A 65 9.05 2.95 -10.07
N VAL A 66 9.91 2.65 -11.04
CA VAL A 66 10.09 1.26 -11.52
C VAL A 66 11.14 0.59 -10.64
N GLU A 67 10.71 0.22 -9.46
CA GLU A 67 11.54 -0.41 -8.43
C GLU A 67 10.66 -1.16 -7.41
N ASN A 68 11.30 -1.99 -6.60
CA ASN A 68 10.62 -2.66 -5.48
C ASN A 68 10.10 -1.63 -4.47
N HIS A 69 8.97 -1.90 -3.82
CA HIS A 69 8.36 -1.04 -2.80
C HIS A 69 9.29 -0.77 -1.58
N THR A 70 10.38 -1.52 -1.40
CA THR A 70 11.42 -1.17 -0.43
C THR A 70 12.05 0.20 -0.70
N GLY A 71 11.95 0.71 -1.94
CA GLY A 71 12.36 2.08 -2.32
C GLY A 71 11.62 3.19 -1.58
N ILE A 72 10.52 2.90 -0.86
CA ILE A 72 9.87 3.84 0.07
C ILE A 72 10.87 4.38 1.10
N ARG A 73 11.83 3.58 1.50
CA ARG A 73 12.89 3.95 2.42
C ARG A 73 13.78 5.08 1.87
N GLU A 74 14.00 5.09 0.56
CA GLU A 74 14.87 6.04 -0.15
C GLU A 74 14.14 7.36 -0.51
N LEU A 75 12.86 7.49 -0.19
CA LEU A 75 12.14 8.76 -0.32
C LEU A 75 12.77 9.81 0.59
N ASP A 76 12.64 11.08 0.19
CA ASP A 76 13.10 12.22 1.00
C ASP A 76 12.69 12.03 2.47
N PRO A 77 13.64 12.07 3.42
CA PRO A 77 13.33 11.95 4.85
C PRO A 77 12.29 12.94 5.36
N ALA A 78 12.18 14.10 4.74
CA ALA A 78 11.19 15.12 5.08
C ALA A 78 9.80 14.86 4.44
N LEU A 79 9.66 13.85 3.57
CA LEU A 79 8.38 13.52 2.98
C LEU A 79 7.49 12.85 4.02
N GLU A 80 6.33 13.45 4.26
CA GLU A 80 5.25 12.87 5.05
C GLU A 80 4.10 12.47 4.12
N ALA A 81 3.63 11.23 4.25
CA ALA A 81 2.49 10.70 3.51
C ALA A 81 1.20 10.84 4.32
N ASP A 82 0.14 11.29 3.69
CA ASP A 82 -1.22 11.30 4.25
C ASP A 82 -1.83 9.91 4.24
N GLY A 83 -1.57 9.14 3.19
CA GLY A 83 -2.05 7.78 3.08
C GLY A 83 -1.13 6.88 2.29
N VAL A 84 -1.13 5.60 2.66
CA VAL A 84 -0.37 4.54 2.00
C VAL A 84 -1.26 3.32 1.78
N ILE A 85 -1.14 2.69 0.61
CA ILE A 85 -1.80 1.42 0.32
C ILE A 85 -0.79 0.38 -0.17
N PHE A 86 -1.00 -0.87 0.28
CA PHE A 86 -0.35 -2.07 -0.23
C PHE A 86 -1.41 -3.10 -0.64
N ASN A 87 -1.23 -3.71 -1.80
CA ASN A 87 -1.93 -4.92 -2.20
C ASN A 87 -0.89 -6.01 -2.46
N PHE A 88 -0.68 -6.88 -1.47
CA PHE A 88 0.33 -7.93 -1.55
C PHE A 88 -0.13 -9.09 -2.44
N GLY A 89 0.77 -9.56 -3.30
CA GLY A 89 0.49 -10.65 -4.22
C GLY A 89 1.16 -10.42 -5.57
N TRP A 90 0.48 -10.78 -6.64
CA TRP A 90 0.95 -10.55 -8.03
C TRP A 90 -0.04 -9.65 -8.79
N ASP A 91 0.49 -8.94 -9.80
CA ASP A 91 -0.37 -8.24 -10.77
C ASP A 91 -1.11 -9.27 -11.66
N PRO A 92 -2.46 -9.32 -11.65
CA PRO A 92 -3.23 -10.22 -12.52
C PRO A 92 -2.95 -10.05 -14.03
N ALA A 93 -2.48 -8.86 -14.42
CA ALA A 93 -2.16 -8.52 -15.81
C ALA A 93 -0.63 -8.57 -16.10
N GLY A 94 0.20 -8.87 -15.09
CA GLY A 94 1.65 -8.95 -15.19
C GLY A 94 2.18 -10.38 -15.20
N ASP A 95 3.51 -10.51 -15.00
CA ASP A 95 4.17 -11.80 -14.82
C ASP A 95 3.84 -12.36 -13.42
N ARG A 96 3.19 -13.51 -13.40
CA ARG A 96 2.78 -14.20 -12.17
C ARG A 96 3.96 -14.80 -11.37
N GLN A 97 5.16 -14.89 -11.97
CA GLN A 97 6.35 -15.31 -11.26
C GLN A 97 6.97 -14.20 -10.42
N VAL A 98 6.61 -12.95 -10.71
CA VAL A 98 7.01 -11.78 -9.94
C VAL A 98 6.00 -11.55 -8.82
N VAL A 99 6.35 -12.00 -7.63
CA VAL A 99 5.54 -11.86 -6.41
C VAL A 99 6.29 -11.07 -5.35
N THR A 100 5.56 -10.44 -4.45
CA THR A 100 6.15 -9.77 -3.28
C THR A 100 6.90 -10.79 -2.41
N GLN A 101 8.03 -10.37 -1.85
CA GLN A 101 8.82 -11.21 -0.94
C GLN A 101 8.54 -10.79 0.50
N PRO A 102 8.24 -11.73 1.41
CA PRO A 102 7.80 -11.42 2.78
C PRO A 102 8.70 -10.45 3.53
N GLU A 103 10.02 -10.66 3.45
CA GLU A 103 11.00 -9.85 4.16
C GLU A 103 11.11 -8.43 3.58
N ASP A 104 10.96 -8.27 2.27
CA ASP A 104 10.98 -6.96 1.60
C ASP A 104 9.66 -6.22 1.85
N SER A 105 8.54 -6.93 1.84
CA SER A 105 7.24 -6.37 2.18
C SER A 105 7.21 -5.84 3.62
N LEU A 106 7.77 -6.59 4.58
CA LEU A 106 7.88 -6.10 5.96
C LEU A 106 8.73 -4.83 6.04
N LYS A 107 9.90 -4.79 5.39
CA LYS A 107 10.76 -3.58 5.36
C LYS A 107 10.03 -2.39 4.75
N ALA A 108 9.27 -2.61 3.68
CA ALA A 108 8.52 -1.56 3.01
C ALA A 108 7.38 -1.02 3.89
N VAL A 109 6.64 -1.90 4.59
CA VAL A 109 5.59 -1.50 5.55
C VAL A 109 6.18 -0.70 6.70
N GLN A 110 7.34 -1.10 7.24
CA GLN A 110 8.06 -0.36 8.28
C GLN A 110 8.46 1.04 7.78
N ALA A 111 9.08 1.12 6.61
CA ALA A 111 9.47 2.38 6.01
C ALA A 111 8.26 3.28 5.72
N ALA A 112 7.13 2.71 5.26
CA ALA A 112 5.90 3.45 5.02
C ALA A 112 5.29 3.99 6.31
N LEU A 113 5.36 3.23 7.41
CA LEU A 113 4.88 3.68 8.72
C LEU A 113 5.71 4.86 9.25
N ASP A 114 7.03 4.85 9.01
CA ASP A 114 7.92 5.97 9.37
C ASP A 114 7.59 7.24 8.56
N ARG A 115 7.13 7.10 7.31
CA ARG A 115 6.72 8.21 6.44
C ARG A 115 5.29 8.69 6.68
N LEU A 116 4.47 7.92 7.38
CA LEU A 116 3.08 8.27 7.63
C LEU A 116 3.01 9.44 8.60
N ARG A 117 2.38 10.55 8.22
CA ARG A 117 2.18 11.69 9.13
C ARG A 117 1.25 11.35 10.30
N VAL A 118 1.26 12.14 11.34
CA VAL A 118 0.26 12.06 12.41
C VAL A 118 -1.15 12.27 11.82
N LYS A 119 -2.08 11.40 12.19
CA LYS A 119 -3.42 11.24 11.60
C LYS A 119 -3.44 10.70 10.17
N GLY A 120 -2.29 10.31 9.63
CA GLY A 120 -2.20 9.58 8.37
C GLY A 120 -2.71 8.15 8.52
N ARG A 121 -3.05 7.52 7.39
CA ARG A 121 -3.66 6.17 7.35
C ARG A 121 -2.95 5.27 6.38
N MET A 122 -2.78 4.00 6.75
CA MET A 122 -2.21 2.97 5.89
C MET A 122 -3.14 1.77 5.82
N SER A 123 -3.31 1.22 4.63
CA SER A 123 -4.07 -0.01 4.39
C SER A 123 -3.20 -1.07 3.76
N LEU A 124 -3.24 -2.28 4.31
CA LEU A 124 -2.53 -3.46 3.85
C LEU A 124 -3.56 -4.50 3.41
N VAL A 125 -3.62 -4.84 2.14
CA VAL A 125 -4.52 -5.87 1.61
C VAL A 125 -3.73 -7.14 1.34
N PHE A 126 -4.20 -8.25 1.89
CA PHE A 126 -3.61 -9.57 1.75
C PHE A 126 -4.53 -10.50 0.98
N TYR A 127 -3.94 -11.22 0.04
CA TYR A 127 -4.63 -12.27 -0.71
C TYR A 127 -4.10 -13.63 -0.25
N PRO A 128 -4.93 -14.50 0.34
CA PRO A 128 -4.49 -15.74 0.99
C PRO A 128 -4.17 -16.85 -0.03
N HIS A 129 -3.12 -16.65 -0.82
CA HIS A 129 -2.50 -17.71 -1.61
C HIS A 129 -1.47 -18.46 -0.75
N ALA A 130 -0.98 -19.62 -1.25
CA ALA A 130 -0.02 -20.42 -0.48
C ALA A 130 1.22 -19.60 -0.06
N ASP A 131 1.76 -18.78 -0.96
CA ASP A 131 2.94 -17.93 -0.72
C ASP A 131 2.59 -16.65 0.06
N GLY A 132 1.39 -16.10 -0.12
CA GLY A 132 0.95 -14.88 0.56
C GLY A 132 0.63 -15.06 2.06
N ARG A 133 0.49 -16.32 2.55
CA ARG A 133 0.29 -16.56 3.99
C ARG A 133 1.51 -16.22 4.82
N ARG A 134 2.71 -16.65 4.38
CA ARG A 134 3.96 -16.33 5.09
C ARG A 134 4.19 -14.83 5.18
N GLU A 135 3.91 -14.11 4.10
CA GLU A 135 4.00 -12.66 4.07
C GLU A 135 3.04 -12.00 5.04
N ALA A 136 1.77 -12.43 5.02
CA ALA A 136 0.75 -11.93 5.93
C ALA A 136 1.11 -12.23 7.39
N ASP A 137 1.52 -13.45 7.72
CA ASP A 137 1.88 -13.85 9.08
C ASP A 137 3.05 -13.03 9.61
N LEU A 138 4.11 -12.84 8.80
CA LEU A 138 5.28 -12.06 9.17
C LEU A 138 4.92 -10.59 9.49
N ILE A 139 4.10 -9.97 8.65
CA ILE A 139 3.67 -8.58 8.84
C ILE A 139 2.72 -8.48 10.04
N LEU A 140 1.75 -9.40 10.18
CA LEU A 140 0.82 -9.41 11.30
C LEU A 140 1.54 -9.59 12.65
N ASP A 141 2.56 -10.46 12.72
CA ASP A 141 3.32 -10.67 13.95
C ASP A 141 4.10 -9.42 14.33
N TRP A 142 4.68 -8.72 13.36
CA TRP A 142 5.32 -7.43 13.63
C TRP A 142 4.30 -6.37 14.07
N LEU A 143 3.14 -6.25 13.42
CA LEU A 143 2.10 -5.27 13.79
C LEU A 143 1.61 -5.45 15.23
N LYS A 144 1.56 -6.69 15.75
CA LYS A 144 1.22 -6.97 17.16
C LYS A 144 2.21 -6.38 18.16
N THR A 145 3.43 -6.05 17.73
CA THR A 145 4.46 -5.44 18.59
C THR A 145 4.32 -3.93 18.73
N LEU A 146 3.50 -3.28 17.89
CA LEU A 146 3.30 -1.84 17.89
C LEU A 146 2.46 -1.38 19.09
N ASP A 147 2.75 -0.18 19.59
CA ASP A 147 1.88 0.45 20.61
C ASP A 147 0.53 0.83 19.99
N HIS A 148 -0.54 0.15 20.41
CA HIS A 148 -1.90 0.38 19.94
C HIS A 148 -2.43 1.80 20.20
N ARG A 149 -1.84 2.54 21.13
CA ARG A 149 -2.19 3.94 21.39
C ARG A 149 -1.62 4.89 20.32
N GLN A 150 -0.52 4.50 19.73
CA GLN A 150 0.14 5.23 18.66
C GLN A 150 -0.28 4.75 17.27
N TYR A 151 -0.35 3.42 17.10
CA TYR A 151 -0.68 2.74 15.84
C TYR A 151 -1.76 1.69 16.05
N PRO A 152 -3.03 2.07 16.26
CA PRO A 152 -4.10 1.08 16.25
C PRO A 152 -4.16 0.37 14.90
N CYS A 153 -4.22 -0.95 14.93
CA CYS A 153 -4.33 -1.82 13.77
C CYS A 153 -5.62 -2.61 13.86
N GLU A 154 -6.47 -2.48 12.86
CA GLU A 154 -7.74 -3.18 12.77
C GLU A 154 -7.70 -4.17 11.60
N LYS A 155 -8.03 -5.45 11.84
CA LYS A 155 -8.16 -6.45 10.79
C LYS A 155 -9.61 -6.57 10.35
N VAL A 156 -9.86 -6.48 9.06
CA VAL A 156 -11.18 -6.66 8.44
C VAL A 156 -11.14 -7.91 7.56
N GLU A 157 -11.94 -8.90 7.89
CA GLU A 157 -12.03 -10.17 7.16
C GLU A 157 -13.47 -10.74 7.15
N LEU A 158 -13.75 -11.62 6.20
CA LEU A 158 -14.98 -12.40 6.20
C LEU A 158 -14.83 -13.59 7.16
N ILE A 159 -15.58 -13.61 8.27
CA ILE A 159 -15.49 -14.66 9.29
C ILE A 159 -15.88 -16.05 8.79
N ASN A 160 -16.70 -16.12 7.76
CA ASN A 160 -17.19 -17.36 7.16
C ASN A 160 -16.41 -17.81 5.91
N SER A 161 -15.25 -17.21 5.62
CA SER A 161 -14.41 -17.56 4.48
C SER A 161 -12.92 -17.47 4.82
N GLY A 162 -12.28 -18.61 5.03
CA GLY A 162 -10.82 -18.68 5.30
C GLY A 162 -9.94 -18.48 4.07
N ARG A 163 -10.51 -18.21 2.89
CA ARG A 163 -9.79 -18.02 1.63
C ARG A 163 -10.02 -16.65 0.99
N SER A 164 -10.84 -15.82 1.59
CA SER A 164 -11.10 -14.47 1.09
C SER A 164 -9.95 -13.53 1.44
N PRO A 165 -9.69 -12.53 0.59
CA PRO A 165 -8.80 -11.44 0.97
C PRO A 165 -9.25 -10.77 2.26
N PHE A 166 -8.29 -10.30 3.04
CA PHE A 166 -8.51 -9.47 4.21
C PHE A 166 -7.64 -8.21 4.14
N CYS A 167 -7.94 -7.21 4.94
CA CYS A 167 -7.09 -6.04 5.05
C CYS A 167 -6.80 -5.69 6.51
N VAL A 168 -5.67 -5.00 6.71
CA VAL A 168 -5.32 -4.36 7.97
C VAL A 168 -5.32 -2.86 7.76
N LEU A 169 -6.03 -2.15 8.62
CA LEU A 169 -6.22 -0.71 8.61
C LEU A 169 -5.44 -0.12 9.78
N ILE A 170 -4.55 0.82 9.50
CA ILE A 170 -3.62 1.40 10.47
C ILE A 170 -3.75 2.92 10.43
N GLU A 171 -3.90 3.54 11.59
CA GLU A 171 -3.86 5.00 11.73
C GLU A 171 -2.66 5.39 12.63
N ARG A 172 -1.90 6.41 12.23
CA ARG A 172 -0.90 7.01 13.11
C ARG A 172 -1.54 8.10 13.95
N ARG A 173 -1.65 7.91 15.28
CA ARG A 173 -2.29 8.85 16.20
C ARG A 173 -1.34 9.89 16.80
N LYS A 174 -0.06 9.55 16.93
CA LYS A 174 0.97 10.39 17.55
C LYS A 174 2.26 10.35 16.75
#